data_cc312902d80e942325342ccd0a0383f4
#
_entry.id   cc312902d80e942325342ccd0a0383f4
#
_cell.length_a   1.000
_cell.length_b   1.000
_cell.length_c   1.000
_cell.angle_alpha   90.00
_cell.angle_beta   90.00
_cell.angle_gamma   90.00
#
_symmetry.space_group_name_H-M   'P 1'
#
loop_
_entity.id
_entity.type
_entity.pdbx_description
1 polymer ?
#
loop_
_entity_poly.entity_id
_entity_poly.type
_entity_poly.pdbx_seq_one_letter_code
_entity_poly.pdbx_strand_id
1 'polypeptide(L)'
;YTLGEADFGDLLSPSVAVALGYKFTPLFGLRAAASGWQAKGSWVNPTTTYSYKYLQGSIDAMLDLSNLCCGFHPKRFFNAYLFLGVGLNGAFDNDEAVDLDANGYKLHHLWTGKKLFVAGRGGLGADFRLNNHIAINLEVNANMLSDKFNSKQGRNADWQFNALAGLAFTFGKSSKKTAPVYYEQEQPTVTTVVEQPASAPIVEQPQPKEEKIAKEPLKQNVFFALNSARIQTDQQSKIAALVE
;
A
#
# COMPACT_ATOMS: atom_id res chain seq x y z
N TYR A 1 12.83 8.63 -18.89
CA TYR A 1 14.24 8.45 -19.26
C TYR A 1 14.49 7.00 -19.66
N THR A 2 14.99 6.81 -20.86
CA THR A 2 15.46 5.51 -21.35
C THR A 2 16.97 5.46 -21.22
N LEU A 3 17.53 4.40 -20.63
CA LEU A 3 18.96 4.26 -20.46
C LEU A 3 19.65 4.12 -21.83
N GLY A 4 20.65 4.95 -22.10
CA GLY A 4 21.40 4.98 -23.35
C GLY A 4 22.75 5.67 -23.18
N GLU A 5 23.53 5.74 -24.26
CA GLU A 5 24.89 6.29 -24.26
C GLU A 5 24.95 7.79 -24.57
N ALA A 6 23.79 8.44 -24.83
CA ALA A 6 23.74 9.91 -25.00
C ALA A 6 23.62 10.59 -23.63
N ASP A 7 23.79 11.94 -23.64
CA ASP A 7 23.65 12.74 -22.44
C ASP A 7 22.26 12.56 -21.77
N PHE A 8 22.25 12.62 -20.43
CA PHE A 8 21.04 12.39 -19.65
C PHE A 8 19.87 13.28 -20.09
N GLY A 9 20.14 14.57 -20.37
CA GLY A 9 19.12 15.52 -20.80
C GLY A 9 18.46 15.15 -22.13
N ASP A 10 19.21 14.58 -23.05
CA ASP A 10 18.74 14.24 -24.38
C ASP A 10 17.79 13.06 -24.39
N LEU A 11 17.93 12.17 -23.42
CA LEU A 11 17.08 10.98 -23.25
C LEU A 11 15.88 11.19 -22.31
N LEU A 12 15.70 12.40 -21.80
CA LEU A 12 14.49 12.74 -21.04
C LEU A 12 13.27 12.84 -21.98
N SER A 13 12.17 12.29 -21.54
CA SER A 13 10.89 12.31 -22.28
C SER A 13 9.71 12.37 -21.32
N PRO A 14 8.57 12.99 -21.73
CA PRO A 14 7.39 13.05 -20.89
C PRO A 14 6.76 11.68 -20.72
N SER A 15 6.16 11.46 -19.55
CA SER A 15 5.38 10.26 -19.23
C SER A 15 4.20 10.63 -18.35
N VAL A 16 3.05 9.96 -18.57
CA VAL A 16 1.87 10.06 -17.73
C VAL A 16 1.47 8.67 -17.24
N ALA A 17 0.83 8.62 -16.09
CA ALA A 17 0.35 7.36 -15.53
C ALA A 17 -0.97 7.54 -14.80
N VAL A 18 -1.82 6.50 -14.88
CA VAL A 18 -3.04 6.35 -14.10
C VAL A 18 -3.03 4.97 -13.48
N ALA A 19 -3.43 4.87 -12.22
CA ALA A 19 -3.42 3.61 -11.52
C ALA A 19 -4.67 3.44 -10.64
N LEU A 20 -5.12 2.19 -10.50
CA LEU A 20 -6.18 1.79 -9.60
C LEU A 20 -5.67 0.66 -8.73
N GLY A 21 -5.69 0.85 -7.40
CA GLY A 21 -5.15 -0.11 -6.44
C GLY A 21 -6.17 -0.52 -5.40
N TYR A 22 -5.97 -1.72 -4.86
CA TYR A 22 -6.73 -2.25 -3.73
C TYR A 22 -5.78 -2.80 -2.67
N LYS A 23 -5.93 -2.35 -1.42
CA LYS A 23 -5.20 -2.89 -0.26
C LYS A 23 -6.03 -3.98 0.41
N PHE A 24 -5.54 -5.22 0.42
CA PHE A 24 -6.19 -6.35 1.12
C PHE A 24 -5.90 -6.33 2.60
N THR A 25 -4.67 -5.89 2.95
CA THR A 25 -4.19 -5.75 4.31
C THR A 25 -3.51 -4.39 4.46
N PRO A 26 -3.21 -3.95 5.68
CA PRO A 26 -2.39 -2.76 5.88
C PRO A 26 -1.01 -2.82 5.22
N LEU A 27 -0.47 -4.04 4.97
CA LEU A 27 0.86 -4.26 4.39
C LEU A 27 0.83 -4.50 2.90
N PHE A 28 -0.17 -5.26 2.39
CA PHE A 28 -0.18 -5.74 1.01
C PHE A 28 -1.36 -5.21 0.21
N GLY A 29 -1.09 -4.90 -1.04
CA GLY A 29 -2.09 -4.51 -2.03
C GLY A 29 -1.73 -4.97 -3.44
N LEU A 30 -2.68 -4.84 -4.35
CA LEU A 30 -2.49 -4.96 -5.80
C LEU A 30 -2.89 -3.67 -6.47
N ARG A 31 -2.20 -3.35 -7.57
CA ARG A 31 -2.45 -2.18 -8.38
C ARG A 31 -2.42 -2.55 -9.86
N ALA A 32 -3.42 -2.14 -10.60
CA ALA A 32 -3.38 -2.07 -12.06
C ALA A 32 -2.97 -0.64 -12.45
N ALA A 33 -2.04 -0.50 -13.37
CA ALA A 33 -1.58 0.79 -13.84
C ALA A 33 -1.48 0.82 -15.37
N ALA A 34 -1.78 1.98 -15.93
CA ALA A 34 -1.51 2.31 -17.32
C ALA A 34 -0.60 3.54 -17.36
N SER A 35 0.48 3.46 -18.12
CA SER A 35 1.45 4.54 -18.28
C SER A 35 1.94 4.62 -19.71
N GLY A 36 2.36 5.79 -20.14
CA GLY A 36 2.86 5.94 -21.47
C GLY A 36 3.11 7.39 -21.84
N TRP A 37 3.56 7.61 -23.00
CA TRP A 37 3.69 8.77 -23.86
C TRP A 37 4.87 8.55 -24.82
N GLN A 38 6.06 9.07 -24.48
CA GLN A 38 7.23 9.10 -25.35
C GLN A 38 8.42 8.44 -24.66
N ALA A 39 9.16 7.65 -25.42
CA ALA A 39 10.49 7.18 -25.05
C ALA A 39 11.49 7.64 -26.11
N LYS A 40 12.75 7.71 -25.73
CA LYS A 40 13.83 8.12 -26.62
C LYS A 40 14.91 7.06 -26.66
N GLY A 41 15.47 6.84 -27.84
CA GLY A 41 16.70 6.10 -28.04
C GLY A 41 17.80 7.03 -28.57
N SER A 42 19.04 6.59 -28.52
CA SER A 42 20.18 7.35 -29.05
C SER A 42 21.10 6.46 -29.85
N TRP A 43 21.72 7.04 -30.91
CA TRP A 43 22.84 6.48 -31.63
C TRP A 43 24.09 7.25 -31.24
N VAL A 44 25.25 6.60 -31.19
CA VAL A 44 26.44 7.18 -30.54
C VAL A 44 27.40 7.82 -31.51
N ASN A 45 27.51 7.34 -32.77
CA ASN A 45 28.49 7.85 -33.72
C ASN A 45 27.93 7.97 -35.15
N PRO A 46 27.56 9.17 -35.59
CA PRO A 46 27.48 10.42 -34.84
C PRO A 46 26.36 10.39 -33.83
N THR A 47 26.47 11.13 -32.72
CA THR A 47 25.45 11.18 -31.69
C THR A 47 24.17 11.79 -32.25
N THR A 48 23.08 11.00 -32.21
CA THR A 48 21.73 11.46 -32.57
C THR A 48 20.70 10.76 -31.71
N THR A 49 19.57 11.39 -31.49
CA THR A 49 18.47 10.87 -30.72
C THR A 49 17.25 10.68 -31.60
N TYR A 50 16.43 9.71 -31.29
CA TYR A 50 15.14 9.47 -31.93
C TYR A 50 14.09 9.17 -30.87
N SER A 51 12.85 9.47 -31.18
CA SER A 51 11.72 9.27 -30.28
C SER A 51 10.73 8.27 -30.86
N TYR A 52 10.04 7.59 -29.97
CA TYR A 52 8.93 6.71 -30.29
C TYR A 52 7.92 6.77 -29.14
N LYS A 53 6.68 6.33 -29.42
CA LYS A 53 5.61 6.36 -28.44
C LYS A 53 5.38 4.98 -27.85
N TYR A 54 4.90 4.94 -26.61
CA TYR A 54 4.53 3.69 -25.97
C TYR A 54 3.31 3.86 -25.07
N LEU A 55 2.62 2.74 -24.86
CA LEU A 55 1.57 2.59 -23.86
C LEU A 55 1.83 1.26 -23.13
N GLN A 56 1.92 1.32 -21.83
CA GLN A 56 2.19 0.17 -20.96
C GLN A 56 1.04 -0.05 -19.99
N GLY A 57 0.47 -1.26 -19.99
CA GLY A 57 -0.42 -1.75 -18.93
C GLY A 57 0.34 -2.69 -18.01
N SER A 58 0.16 -2.58 -16.70
CA SER A 58 0.84 -3.41 -15.70
C SER A 58 -0.03 -3.79 -14.52
N ILE A 59 0.37 -4.88 -13.86
CA ILE A 59 -0.19 -5.30 -12.57
C ILE A 59 0.99 -5.37 -11.58
N ASP A 60 0.86 -4.65 -10.47
CA ASP A 60 1.90 -4.48 -9.47
C ASP A 60 1.43 -5.04 -8.11
N ALA A 61 2.25 -5.85 -7.47
CA ALA A 61 2.14 -6.18 -6.06
C ALA A 61 2.78 -5.06 -5.23
N MET A 62 2.06 -4.55 -4.24
CA MET A 62 2.49 -3.44 -3.40
C MET A 62 2.77 -3.89 -1.97
N LEU A 63 3.85 -3.40 -1.39
CA LEU A 63 4.23 -3.58 0.00
C LEU A 63 4.36 -2.22 0.69
N ASP A 64 3.58 -2.00 1.74
CA ASP A 64 3.61 -0.77 2.54
C ASP A 64 4.78 -0.80 3.54
N LEU A 65 5.86 -0.10 3.21
CA LEU A 65 7.09 -0.06 4.02
C LEU A 65 6.87 0.68 5.34
N SER A 66 6.08 1.74 5.32
CA SER A 66 5.79 2.51 6.53
C SER A 66 5.03 1.69 7.57
N ASN A 67 4.06 0.88 7.13
CA ASN A 67 3.34 -0.01 8.03
C ASN A 67 4.18 -1.21 8.46
N LEU A 68 5.09 -1.68 7.61
CA LEU A 68 6.01 -2.76 7.94
C LEU A 68 6.99 -2.36 9.05
N CYS A 69 7.60 -1.18 8.94
CA CYS A 69 8.64 -0.72 9.87
C CYS A 69 8.09 -0.08 11.14
N CYS A 70 6.94 0.61 11.05
CA CYS A 70 6.45 1.48 12.13
C CYS A 70 5.02 1.12 12.58
N GLY A 71 4.50 -0.06 12.18
CA GLY A 71 3.14 -0.48 12.50
C GLY A 71 2.05 0.32 11.79
N PHE A 72 0.82 -0.13 11.90
CA PHE A 72 -0.32 0.49 11.24
C PHE A 72 -0.80 1.74 11.97
N HIS A 73 -0.81 2.89 11.25
CA HIS A 73 -1.34 4.16 11.72
C HIS A 73 -2.29 4.76 10.68
N PRO A 74 -3.61 4.76 10.92
CA PRO A 74 -4.60 5.18 9.92
C PRO A 74 -4.54 6.66 9.53
N LYS A 75 -3.91 7.51 10.36
CA LYS A 75 -3.75 8.95 10.12
C LYS A 75 -2.31 9.37 9.83
N ARG A 76 -1.46 8.44 9.42
CA ARG A 76 -0.07 8.74 9.08
C ARG A 76 -0.02 9.78 7.95
N PHE A 77 0.79 10.83 8.13
CA PHE A 77 1.01 11.86 7.11
C PHE A 77 1.83 11.34 5.94
N PHE A 78 2.93 10.64 6.23
CA PHE A 78 3.86 10.10 5.24
C PHE A 78 3.76 8.58 5.17
N ASN A 79 3.57 8.04 3.98
CA ASN A 79 3.52 6.59 3.74
C ASN A 79 4.42 6.21 2.57
N ALA A 80 5.46 5.42 2.82
CA ALA A 80 6.33 4.86 1.79
C ALA A 80 5.89 3.44 1.43
N TYR A 81 6.01 3.09 0.16
CA TYR A 81 5.70 1.77 -0.36
C TYR A 81 6.70 1.33 -1.43
N LEU A 82 6.88 0.02 -1.52
CA LEU A 82 7.58 -0.66 -2.60
C LEU A 82 6.55 -1.35 -3.49
N PHE A 83 6.85 -1.49 -4.78
CA PHE A 83 6.07 -2.35 -5.67
C PHE A 83 6.95 -3.10 -6.66
N LEU A 84 6.47 -4.26 -7.06
CA LEU A 84 7.02 -5.10 -8.11
C LEU A 84 5.87 -5.60 -8.98
N GLY A 85 6.08 -5.60 -10.28
CA GLY A 85 5.02 -5.95 -11.22
C GLY A 85 5.51 -6.43 -12.56
N VAL A 86 4.54 -6.83 -13.35
CA VAL A 86 4.73 -7.21 -14.76
C VAL A 86 3.72 -6.48 -15.62
N GLY A 87 4.08 -6.23 -16.86
CA GLY A 87 3.22 -5.52 -17.77
C GLY A 87 3.47 -5.87 -19.23
N LEU A 88 2.60 -5.34 -20.06
CA LEU A 88 2.74 -5.35 -21.51
C LEU A 88 2.92 -3.92 -21.99
N ASN A 89 3.96 -3.70 -22.76
CA ASN A 89 4.32 -2.42 -23.36
C ASN A 89 4.09 -2.49 -24.88
N GLY A 90 3.15 -1.72 -25.37
CA GLY A 90 2.92 -1.52 -26.79
C GLY A 90 3.68 -0.29 -27.28
N ALA A 91 4.71 -0.48 -28.10
CA ALA A 91 5.45 0.60 -28.72
C ALA A 91 5.00 0.83 -30.15
N PHE A 92 4.96 2.10 -30.56
CA PHE A 92 4.49 2.53 -31.88
C PHE A 92 5.10 3.89 -32.24
N ASP A 93 4.91 4.33 -33.50
CA ASP A 93 5.39 5.63 -33.99
C ASP A 93 6.92 5.74 -33.90
N ASN A 94 7.64 4.78 -34.53
CA ASN A 94 9.10 4.68 -34.54
C ASN A 94 9.71 5.20 -35.85
N ASP A 95 9.04 6.14 -36.49
CA ASP A 95 9.39 6.59 -37.83
C ASP A 95 10.75 7.32 -37.85
N GLU A 96 11.09 8.04 -36.79
CA GLU A 96 12.41 8.68 -36.64
C GLU A 96 13.56 7.67 -36.66
N ALA A 97 13.39 6.50 -36.03
CA ALA A 97 14.40 5.44 -36.08
C ALA A 97 14.50 4.82 -37.48
N VAL A 98 13.37 4.69 -38.18
CA VAL A 98 13.33 4.19 -39.56
C VAL A 98 14.07 5.14 -40.51
N ASP A 99 13.83 6.44 -40.36
CA ASP A 99 14.52 7.47 -41.15
C ASP A 99 16.03 7.47 -40.89
N LEU A 100 16.45 7.28 -39.62
CA LEU A 100 17.88 7.15 -39.29
C LEU A 100 18.51 5.92 -39.98
N ASP A 101 17.84 4.77 -39.93
CA ASP A 101 18.34 3.57 -40.59
C ASP A 101 18.46 3.74 -42.08
N ALA A 102 17.49 4.38 -42.75
CA ALA A 102 17.54 4.73 -44.16
C ALA A 102 18.69 5.69 -44.50
N ASN A 103 19.12 6.53 -43.55
CA ASN A 103 20.25 7.44 -43.70
C ASN A 103 21.62 6.77 -43.36
N GLY A 104 21.66 5.46 -43.16
CA GLY A 104 22.88 4.67 -43.04
C GLY A 104 23.35 4.33 -41.62
N TYR A 105 22.55 4.61 -40.59
CA TYR A 105 22.88 4.31 -39.19
C TYR A 105 22.80 2.81 -38.80
N LYS A 106 22.12 1.96 -39.57
CA LYS A 106 22.03 0.51 -39.46
C LYS A 106 21.63 0.01 -38.08
N LEU A 107 20.40 0.29 -37.70
CA LEU A 107 19.81 -0.17 -36.43
C LEU A 107 19.53 -1.68 -36.46
N HIS A 108 20.22 -2.48 -35.66
CA HIS A 108 20.14 -3.96 -35.70
C HIS A 108 18.79 -4.55 -35.28
N HIS A 109 18.06 -3.89 -34.40
CA HIS A 109 16.75 -4.29 -33.91
C HIS A 109 15.64 -3.35 -34.31
N LEU A 110 15.82 -2.66 -35.45
CA LEU A 110 14.81 -1.76 -35.98
C LEU A 110 13.47 -2.47 -36.09
N TRP A 111 12.45 -1.81 -35.60
CA TRP A 111 11.07 -2.26 -35.76
C TRP A 111 10.22 -1.15 -36.38
N THR A 112 9.24 -1.59 -37.16
CA THR A 112 8.27 -0.73 -37.85
C THR A 112 6.87 -1.03 -37.37
N GLY A 113 5.96 -0.06 -37.44
CA GLY A 113 4.59 -0.20 -37.06
C GLY A 113 4.39 -0.33 -35.55
N LYS A 114 3.66 -1.33 -35.09
CA LYS A 114 3.36 -1.56 -33.67
C LYS A 114 4.05 -2.83 -33.17
N LYS A 115 4.68 -2.75 -32.01
CA LYS A 115 5.33 -3.90 -31.35
C LYS A 115 4.85 -4.02 -29.91
N LEU A 116 4.75 -5.25 -29.43
CA LEU A 116 4.40 -5.56 -28.06
C LEU A 116 5.59 -6.19 -27.35
N PHE A 117 5.91 -5.68 -26.16
CA PHE A 117 6.99 -6.15 -25.31
C PHE A 117 6.46 -6.50 -23.93
N VAL A 118 7.04 -7.54 -23.32
CA VAL A 118 6.82 -7.81 -21.90
C VAL A 118 7.74 -6.91 -21.10
N ALA A 119 7.21 -6.31 -20.06
CA ALA A 119 7.93 -5.43 -19.14
C ALA A 119 7.90 -6.00 -17.72
N GLY A 120 9.07 -6.17 -17.11
CA GLY A 120 9.19 -6.26 -15.66
C GLY A 120 9.28 -4.85 -15.08
N ARG A 121 8.63 -4.56 -13.97
CA ARG A 121 8.75 -3.24 -13.35
C ARG A 121 8.87 -3.32 -11.84
N GLY A 122 9.55 -2.34 -11.27
CA GLY A 122 9.66 -2.19 -9.84
C GLY A 122 9.94 -0.75 -9.48
N GLY A 123 9.55 -0.35 -8.26
CA GLY A 123 9.76 1.02 -7.84
C GLY A 123 9.37 1.28 -6.41
N LEU A 124 9.60 2.52 -6.02
CA LEU A 124 9.30 3.08 -4.72
C LEU A 124 8.35 4.25 -4.88
N GLY A 125 7.41 4.38 -3.96
CA GLY A 125 6.54 5.53 -3.91
C GLY A 125 6.39 6.08 -2.50
N ALA A 126 5.97 7.32 -2.43
CA ALA A 126 5.68 8.02 -1.20
C ALA A 126 4.37 8.79 -1.34
N ASP A 127 3.46 8.59 -0.38
CA ASP A 127 2.22 9.33 -0.26
C ASP A 127 2.32 10.34 0.88
N PHE A 128 2.04 11.60 0.59
CA PHE A 128 1.92 12.68 1.57
C PHE A 128 0.44 13.03 1.73
N ARG A 129 -0.15 12.59 2.81
CA ARG A 129 -1.59 12.73 3.05
C ARG A 129 -1.97 14.18 3.32
N LEU A 130 -2.83 14.74 2.49
CA LEU A 130 -3.42 16.06 2.70
C LEU A 130 -4.69 15.98 3.57
N ASN A 131 -5.52 14.97 3.31
CA ASN A 131 -6.72 14.68 4.08
C ASN A 131 -7.07 13.18 4.05
N ASN A 132 -8.26 12.78 4.50
CA ASN A 132 -8.66 11.38 4.56
C ASN A 132 -8.82 10.71 3.18
N HIS A 133 -8.94 11.47 2.11
CA HIS A 133 -9.23 10.97 0.78
C HIS A 133 -8.18 11.36 -0.27
N ILE A 134 -7.34 12.36 0.01
CA ILE A 134 -6.40 12.92 -0.97
C ILE A 134 -4.99 12.90 -0.38
N ALA A 135 -4.03 12.44 -1.18
CA ALA A 135 -2.61 12.53 -0.90
C ALA A 135 -1.85 13.00 -2.16
N ILE A 136 -0.73 13.68 -1.96
CA ILE A 136 0.27 13.87 -3.01
C ILE A 136 1.06 12.57 -3.09
N ASN A 137 1.21 12.04 -4.29
CA ASN A 137 2.01 10.85 -4.57
C ASN A 137 3.26 11.21 -5.35
N LEU A 138 4.40 10.73 -4.90
CA LEU A 138 5.67 10.75 -5.64
C LEU A 138 6.10 9.30 -5.87
N GLU A 139 6.47 8.97 -7.10
CA GLU A 139 6.88 7.62 -7.47
C GLU A 139 8.11 7.64 -8.36
N VAL A 140 9.07 6.75 -8.09
CA VAL A 140 10.16 6.42 -9.01
C VAL A 140 10.10 4.95 -9.35
N ASN A 141 10.22 4.62 -10.63
CA ASN A 141 10.18 3.24 -11.08
C ASN A 141 11.16 2.96 -12.22
N ALA A 142 11.57 1.71 -12.29
CA ALA A 142 12.35 1.15 -13.37
C ALA A 142 11.52 0.10 -14.10
N ASN A 143 11.51 0.15 -15.42
CA ASN A 143 10.94 -0.85 -16.29
C ASN A 143 12.08 -1.53 -17.04
N MET A 144 12.10 -2.85 -16.99
CA MET A 144 13.01 -3.71 -17.74
C MET A 144 12.25 -4.31 -18.91
N LEU A 145 12.69 -3.99 -20.12
CA LEU A 145 12.08 -4.44 -21.36
C LEU A 145 13.06 -5.29 -22.18
N SER A 146 12.56 -5.89 -23.25
CA SER A 146 13.42 -6.61 -24.19
C SER A 146 14.45 -5.67 -24.84
N ASP A 147 15.64 -6.16 -25.12
CA ASP A 147 16.72 -5.47 -25.85
C ASP A 147 16.32 -4.94 -27.24
N LYS A 148 15.13 -5.27 -27.71
CA LYS A 148 14.58 -4.79 -28.97
C LYS A 148 13.73 -3.52 -28.83
N PHE A 149 13.49 -3.06 -27.61
CA PHE A 149 12.56 -1.96 -27.35
C PHE A 149 13.09 -0.63 -27.93
N ASN A 150 14.38 -0.36 -27.77
CA ASN A 150 15.01 0.86 -28.25
C ASN A 150 15.60 0.75 -29.68
N SER A 151 15.24 -0.31 -30.44
CA SER A 151 15.74 -0.55 -31.81
C SER A 151 17.26 -0.80 -31.92
N LYS A 152 17.99 -0.94 -30.84
CA LYS A 152 19.43 -1.18 -30.78
C LYS A 152 19.74 -2.59 -30.26
N GLN A 153 20.93 -3.08 -30.51
CA GLN A 153 21.44 -4.32 -29.94
C GLN A 153 22.44 -4.02 -28.84
N GLY A 154 22.04 -4.24 -27.58
CA GLY A 154 22.86 -3.96 -26.41
C GLY A 154 23.33 -5.20 -25.64
N ARG A 155 22.86 -6.41 -26.00
CA ARG A 155 23.07 -7.69 -25.30
C ARG A 155 22.42 -7.79 -23.91
N ASN A 156 21.80 -6.71 -23.42
CA ASN A 156 21.11 -6.66 -22.13
C ASN A 156 19.69 -6.15 -22.35
N ALA A 157 18.86 -6.27 -21.30
CA ALA A 157 17.52 -5.69 -21.33
C ALA A 157 17.59 -4.14 -21.42
N ASP A 158 16.63 -3.54 -22.10
CA ASP A 158 16.43 -2.11 -22.12
C ASP A 158 15.83 -1.63 -20.80
N TRP A 159 16.36 -0.57 -20.26
CA TRP A 159 15.91 0.01 -19.02
C TRP A 159 15.28 1.38 -19.24
N GLN A 160 14.10 1.56 -18.69
CA GLN A 160 13.41 2.85 -18.66
C GLN A 160 13.11 3.23 -17.23
N PHE A 161 13.51 4.42 -16.83
CA PHE A 161 13.28 4.98 -15.50
C PHE A 161 12.26 6.11 -15.59
N ASN A 162 11.28 6.09 -14.69
CA ASN A 162 10.28 7.14 -14.60
C ASN A 162 10.28 7.75 -13.19
N ALA A 163 10.14 9.08 -13.15
CA ALA A 163 9.82 9.82 -11.94
C ALA A 163 8.47 10.51 -12.17
N LEU A 164 7.51 10.23 -11.31
CA LEU A 164 6.13 10.66 -11.43
C LEU A 164 5.72 11.45 -10.18
N ALA A 165 4.98 12.50 -10.37
CA ALA A 165 4.32 13.24 -9.32
C ALA A 165 2.82 13.37 -9.65
N GLY A 166 1.96 13.11 -8.68
CA GLY A 166 0.52 13.09 -8.91
C GLY A 166 -0.31 13.17 -7.66
N LEU A 167 -1.59 12.92 -7.81
CA LEU A 167 -2.56 12.86 -6.72
C LEU A 167 -3.09 11.44 -6.57
N ALA A 168 -3.13 10.95 -5.33
CA ALA A 168 -3.76 9.70 -4.97
C ALA A 168 -5.10 9.98 -4.26
N PHE A 169 -6.15 9.32 -4.75
CA PHE A 169 -7.49 9.40 -4.17
C PHE A 169 -7.82 8.08 -3.48
N THR A 170 -8.18 8.14 -2.20
CA THR A 170 -8.58 6.96 -1.44
C THR A 170 -10.10 6.90 -1.30
N PHE A 171 -10.70 5.83 -1.82
CA PHE A 171 -12.12 5.54 -1.70
C PHE A 171 -12.31 4.43 -0.66
N GLY A 172 -13.20 4.61 0.29
CA GLY A 172 -13.50 3.60 1.30
C GLY A 172 -14.18 4.19 2.52
N LYS A 173 -14.74 3.34 3.35
CA LYS A 173 -15.30 3.76 4.63
C LYS A 173 -14.13 4.10 5.56
N SER A 174 -14.07 5.37 5.99
CA SER A 174 -13.25 5.73 7.14
C SER A 174 -13.63 4.81 8.30
N SER A 175 -12.67 4.09 8.89
CA SER A 175 -12.91 3.28 10.06
C SER A 175 -13.61 4.17 11.11
N LYS A 176 -14.81 3.76 11.54
CA LYS A 176 -15.48 4.40 12.69
C LYS A 176 -14.45 4.42 13.81
N LYS A 177 -14.25 5.58 14.43
CA LYS A 177 -13.48 5.67 15.67
C LYS A 177 -14.08 4.65 16.63
N THR A 178 -13.39 3.58 16.91
CA THR A 178 -13.69 2.80 18.09
C THR A 178 -13.40 3.74 19.24
N ALA A 179 -14.42 4.11 20.00
CA ALA A 179 -14.22 4.89 21.19
C ALA A 179 -13.16 4.18 22.04
N PRO A 180 -12.18 4.89 22.61
CA PRO A 180 -11.24 4.25 23.52
C PRO A 180 -12.04 3.61 24.64
N VAL A 181 -11.91 2.30 24.79
CA VAL A 181 -12.44 1.61 25.97
C VAL A 181 -11.56 2.06 27.12
N TYR A 182 -12.04 3.00 27.90
CA TYR A 182 -11.43 3.34 29.18
C TYR A 182 -11.71 2.15 30.09
N TYR A 183 -10.69 1.37 30.39
CA TYR A 183 -10.70 0.48 31.54
C TYR A 183 -10.62 1.39 32.74
N GLU A 184 -11.76 1.60 33.43
CA GLU A 184 -11.79 2.17 34.76
C GLU A 184 -11.02 1.17 35.64
N GLN A 185 -9.79 1.55 36.03
CA GLN A 185 -9.08 0.80 37.05
C GLN A 185 -9.90 0.94 38.31
N GLU A 186 -10.58 -0.13 38.71
CA GLU A 186 -11.14 -0.24 40.05
C GLU A 186 -9.98 0.00 41.02
N GLN A 187 -10.00 1.18 41.66
CA GLN A 187 -9.11 1.43 42.77
C GLN A 187 -9.41 0.39 43.85
N PRO A 188 -8.41 -0.27 44.44
CA PRO A 188 -8.65 -1.19 45.53
C PRO A 188 -9.36 -0.42 46.64
N THR A 189 -10.61 -0.78 46.90
CA THR A 189 -11.38 -0.29 48.03
C THR A 189 -10.63 -0.75 49.29
N VAL A 190 -9.92 0.18 49.93
CA VAL A 190 -9.37 -0.05 51.27
C VAL A 190 -10.56 -0.18 52.19
N THR A 191 -10.94 -1.42 52.51
CA THR A 191 -11.92 -1.72 53.55
C THR A 191 -11.30 -1.34 54.90
N THR A 192 -11.54 -0.11 55.35
CA THR A 192 -11.29 0.26 56.73
C THR A 192 -12.26 -0.52 57.59
N VAL A 193 -11.75 -1.53 58.27
CA VAL A 193 -12.47 -2.22 59.37
C VAL A 193 -12.65 -1.19 60.48
N VAL A 194 -13.84 -0.64 60.57
CA VAL A 194 -14.27 0.14 61.73
C VAL A 194 -14.84 -0.83 62.72
N GLU A 195 -14.10 -1.01 63.79
CA GLU A 195 -14.51 -1.75 65.02
C GLU A 195 -15.77 -1.09 65.59
N GLN A 196 -16.84 -1.86 65.74
CA GLN A 196 -18.14 -1.40 66.23
C GLN A 196 -18.22 -1.57 67.72
N PRO A 197 -18.56 -0.55 68.52
CA PRO A 197 -18.99 -0.76 69.89
C PRO A 197 -20.49 -1.11 69.99
N ALA A 198 -20.78 -1.91 70.97
CA ALA A 198 -22.01 -2.66 71.18
C ALA A 198 -23.25 -1.81 71.56
N SER A 199 -24.38 -2.36 71.15
CA SER A 199 -25.72 -2.40 71.78
C SER A 199 -26.60 -1.16 71.95
N ALA A 200 -27.81 -1.23 71.29
CA ALA A 200 -29.15 -0.98 71.87
C ALA A 200 -30.26 -1.09 70.78
N PRO A 201 -31.57 -1.09 71.10
CA PRO A 201 -32.39 -2.27 70.85
C PRO A 201 -33.39 -2.14 69.69
N ILE A 202 -33.98 -3.30 69.39
CA ILE A 202 -34.97 -3.66 68.36
C ILE A 202 -36.18 -2.70 68.33
N VAL A 203 -36.49 -2.14 67.11
CA VAL A 203 -37.82 -1.67 66.74
C VAL A 203 -38.24 -2.36 65.47
N GLU A 204 -39.32 -3.13 65.55
CA GLU A 204 -39.98 -3.80 64.42
C GLU A 204 -40.46 -2.77 63.39
N GLN A 205 -40.18 -2.98 62.11
CA GLN A 205 -40.88 -2.34 61.01
C GLN A 205 -41.10 -3.26 59.81
N PRO A 206 -42.13 -3.01 59.01
CA PRO A 206 -42.82 -4.02 58.21
C PRO A 206 -42.10 -4.36 56.93
N GLN A 207 -42.36 -5.60 56.46
CA GLN A 207 -41.85 -6.19 55.25
C GLN A 207 -42.00 -5.32 53.99
N PRO A 208 -40.95 -5.09 53.19
CA PRO A 208 -41.08 -4.60 51.83
C PRO A 208 -41.35 -5.73 50.85
N LYS A 209 -42.20 -5.43 49.89
CA LYS A 209 -42.55 -6.22 48.73
C LYS A 209 -41.32 -6.73 47.96
N GLU A 210 -41.36 -8.00 47.51
CA GLU A 210 -40.45 -8.58 46.55
C GLU A 210 -40.40 -7.74 45.24
N GLU A 211 -39.36 -6.98 45.05
CA GLU A 211 -38.99 -6.44 43.76
C GLU A 211 -38.18 -7.49 42.98
N LYS A 212 -38.70 -7.92 41.83
CA LYS A 212 -37.99 -8.82 40.90
C LYS A 212 -36.73 -8.12 40.43
N ILE A 213 -35.60 -8.51 41.02
CA ILE A 213 -34.28 -8.10 40.56
C ILE A 213 -34.06 -8.71 39.16
N ALA A 214 -34.08 -7.90 38.14
CA ALA A 214 -33.64 -8.28 36.81
C ALA A 214 -32.18 -8.72 36.91
N LYS A 215 -31.88 -9.97 36.62
CA LYS A 215 -30.50 -10.47 36.58
C LYS A 215 -29.74 -9.69 35.50
N GLU A 216 -28.75 -8.91 35.91
CA GLU A 216 -27.82 -8.29 34.95
C GLU A 216 -27.09 -9.38 34.16
N PRO A 217 -26.89 -9.19 32.85
CA PRO A 217 -26.18 -10.16 32.04
C PRO A 217 -24.74 -10.31 32.51
N LEU A 218 -24.34 -11.51 32.82
CA LEU A 218 -22.97 -11.84 33.22
C LEU A 218 -22.02 -11.59 32.06
N LYS A 219 -21.07 -10.65 32.20
CA LYS A 219 -20.08 -10.35 31.22
C LYS A 219 -18.70 -10.75 31.75
N GLN A 220 -18.02 -11.65 31.04
CA GLN A 220 -16.64 -12.02 31.36
C GLN A 220 -15.70 -11.85 30.17
N ASN A 221 -14.48 -11.39 30.43
CA ASN A 221 -13.46 -11.21 29.41
C ASN A 221 -12.56 -12.45 29.37
N VAL A 222 -12.42 -13.05 28.18
CA VAL A 222 -11.52 -14.18 27.92
C VAL A 222 -10.32 -13.66 27.15
N PHE A 223 -9.10 -13.96 27.63
CA PHE A 223 -7.85 -13.54 27.02
C PHE A 223 -7.16 -14.70 26.32
N PHE A 224 -6.52 -14.41 25.19
CA PHE A 224 -5.75 -15.36 24.41
C PHE A 224 -4.27 -14.98 24.46
N ALA A 225 -3.37 -15.96 24.41
CA ALA A 225 -1.96 -15.68 24.20
C ALA A 225 -1.71 -15.09 22.81
N LEU A 226 -0.66 -14.28 22.70
CA LEU A 226 -0.29 -13.64 21.43
C LEU A 226 -0.09 -14.70 20.33
N ASN A 227 -0.73 -14.51 19.17
CA ASN A 227 -0.74 -15.46 18.04
C ASN A 227 -1.31 -16.86 18.34
N SER A 228 -2.20 -17.01 19.33
CA SER A 228 -2.84 -18.29 19.66
C SER A 228 -4.36 -18.16 19.71
N ALA A 229 -5.05 -19.08 19.04
CA ALA A 229 -6.50 -19.24 19.14
C ALA A 229 -6.90 -20.26 20.23
N ARG A 230 -5.94 -20.83 20.97
CA ARG A 230 -6.20 -21.83 22.03
C ARG A 230 -6.56 -21.12 23.32
N ILE A 231 -7.69 -21.52 23.92
CA ILE A 231 -8.13 -21.05 25.23
C ILE A 231 -7.19 -21.65 26.29
N GLN A 232 -6.57 -20.80 27.10
CA GLN A 232 -5.70 -21.22 28.20
C GLN A 232 -6.53 -21.85 29.32
N THR A 233 -5.94 -22.76 30.07
CA THR A 233 -6.62 -23.54 31.13
C THR A 233 -7.20 -22.65 32.22
N ASP A 234 -6.53 -21.54 32.53
CA ASP A 234 -6.97 -20.51 33.48
C ASP A 234 -8.22 -19.72 33.02
N GLN A 235 -8.49 -19.70 31.70
CA GLN A 235 -9.64 -19.02 31.12
C GLN A 235 -10.85 -19.93 30.92
N GLN A 236 -10.67 -21.25 31.05
CA GLN A 236 -11.74 -22.24 30.88
C GLN A 236 -12.82 -22.13 31.97
N SER A 237 -12.40 -21.84 33.21
CA SER A 237 -13.35 -21.66 34.34
C SER A 237 -14.28 -20.45 34.13
N LYS A 238 -13.81 -19.41 33.47
CA LYS A 238 -14.62 -18.21 33.17
C LYS A 238 -15.69 -18.50 32.12
N ILE A 239 -15.39 -19.40 31.18
CA ILE A 239 -16.35 -19.83 30.16
C ILE A 239 -17.40 -20.78 30.79
N ALA A 240 -16.98 -21.67 31.66
CA ALA A 240 -17.89 -22.55 32.36
C ALA A 240 -18.93 -21.77 33.18
N ALA A 241 -18.51 -20.69 33.86
CA ALA A 241 -19.41 -19.84 34.66
C ALA A 241 -20.40 -19.01 33.81
N LEU A 242 -20.24 -18.94 32.49
CA LEU A 242 -21.19 -18.28 31.58
C LEU A 242 -22.27 -19.22 31.05
N VAL A 243 -22.10 -20.53 31.21
CA VAL A 243 -22.98 -21.58 30.65
C VAL A 243 -23.97 -22.10 31.71
N GLU A 244 -23.73 -21.89 33.00
CA GLU A 244 -24.66 -22.11 34.10
C GLU A 244 -25.64 -20.92 34.29
#